data_30bacd7849ab3b607e998bb93cb570bc
#
_entry.id   30bacd7849ab3b607e998bb93cb570bc
#
_cell.length_a   1.000
_cell.length_b   1.000
_cell.length_c   1.000
_cell.angle_alpha   90.00
_cell.angle_beta   90.00
_cell.angle_gamma   90.00
#
_symmetry.space_group_name_H-M   'P 1'
#
loop_
_entity.id
_entity.type
_entity.pdbx_description
1 polymer ?
#
loop_
_entity_poly.entity_id
_entity_poly.type
_entity_poly.pdbx_seq_one_letter_code
_entity_poly.pdbx_strand_id
1 'polypeptide(L)'
;MKKIIYLTSAICFFFITLSFAQSRSEKEKEWRAQRERLRNQERAIEQRQDSIAYNEAIIALKEGDWVLEANNVNFFNGITRFVSSNTNYISCKDGEGTVQTAFNNFTYSPNGLGGVTVQGDISGDRMSTDKDGNVYYSFNIQGSAISATVYLTLTGGTNQASATINPNFSGRSMTLDGYLVPYSQSSVFQGIPQF
;
A
#
# COMPACT_ATOMS: atom_id res chain seq x y z
N MET A 1 -55.68 -49.86 -22.44
CA MET A 1 -55.61 -49.11 -21.19
C MET A 1 -54.19 -49.00 -20.59
N LYS A 2 -53.39 -50.08 -20.51
CA LYS A 2 -52.01 -50.03 -19.93
C LYS A 2 -51.04 -49.06 -20.65
N LYS A 3 -51.10 -48.93 -21.99
CA LYS A 3 -50.22 -48.02 -22.75
C LYS A 3 -50.47 -46.53 -22.51
N ILE A 4 -51.70 -46.15 -22.18
CA ILE A 4 -52.08 -44.72 -21.87
C ILE A 4 -51.54 -44.33 -20.50
N ILE A 5 -51.59 -45.25 -19.53
CA ILE A 5 -51.07 -45.01 -18.17
C ILE A 5 -49.55 -44.76 -18.17
N TYR A 6 -48.80 -45.48 -18.97
CA TYR A 6 -47.33 -45.26 -19.12
C TYR A 6 -47.01 -43.96 -19.82
N LEU A 7 -47.81 -43.50 -20.77
CA LEU A 7 -47.60 -42.24 -21.47
C LEU A 7 -47.85 -41.03 -20.54
N THR A 8 -48.91 -41.09 -19.73
CA THR A 8 -49.21 -40.02 -18.77
C THR A 8 -48.19 -39.94 -17.63
N SER A 9 -47.72 -41.11 -17.14
CA SER A 9 -46.64 -41.17 -16.15
C SER A 9 -45.34 -40.58 -16.63
N ALA A 10 -44.93 -40.87 -17.89
CA ALA A 10 -43.71 -40.32 -18.50
C ALA A 10 -43.79 -38.78 -18.67
N ILE A 11 -44.94 -38.24 -19.05
CA ILE A 11 -45.15 -36.79 -19.21
C ILE A 11 -45.09 -36.08 -17.83
N CYS A 12 -45.67 -36.62 -16.80
CA CYS A 12 -45.60 -36.07 -15.45
C CYS A 12 -44.14 -36.05 -14.90
N PHE A 13 -43.37 -37.12 -15.17
CA PHE A 13 -41.97 -37.17 -14.74
C PHE A 13 -41.12 -36.12 -15.48
N PHE A 14 -41.38 -35.85 -16.75
CA PHE A 14 -40.69 -34.85 -17.55
C PHE A 14 -40.97 -33.41 -17.07
N PHE A 15 -42.21 -33.10 -16.68
CA PHE A 15 -42.59 -31.81 -16.09
C PHE A 15 -41.95 -31.57 -14.72
N ILE A 16 -41.82 -32.58 -13.89
CA ILE A 16 -41.18 -32.47 -12.57
C ILE A 16 -39.68 -32.18 -12.72
N THR A 17 -38.97 -32.86 -13.66
CA THR A 17 -37.53 -32.61 -13.90
C THR A 17 -37.24 -31.21 -14.48
N LEU A 18 -38.10 -30.70 -15.34
CA LEU A 18 -38.02 -29.36 -15.88
C LEU A 18 -38.18 -28.28 -14.78
N SER A 19 -39.14 -28.47 -13.87
CA SER A 19 -39.36 -27.53 -12.74
C SER A 19 -38.18 -27.53 -11.78
N PHE A 20 -37.55 -28.65 -11.51
CA PHE A 20 -36.33 -28.72 -10.69
C PHE A 20 -35.12 -28.08 -11.36
N ALA A 21 -34.96 -28.22 -12.68
CA ALA A 21 -33.88 -27.60 -13.44
C ALA A 21 -34.03 -26.05 -13.48
N GLN A 22 -35.26 -25.55 -13.67
CA GLN A 22 -35.54 -24.10 -13.62
C GLN A 22 -35.26 -23.53 -12.22
N SER A 23 -35.72 -24.17 -11.15
CA SER A 23 -35.45 -23.73 -9.78
C SER A 23 -33.96 -23.68 -9.43
N ARG A 24 -33.14 -24.61 -9.94
CA ARG A 24 -31.68 -24.57 -9.79
C ARG A 24 -31.06 -23.40 -10.52
N SER A 25 -31.49 -23.15 -11.76
CA SER A 25 -30.97 -22.04 -12.57
C SER A 25 -31.30 -20.68 -11.97
N GLU A 26 -32.50 -20.52 -11.39
CA GLU A 26 -32.91 -19.29 -10.72
C GLU A 26 -32.09 -19.06 -9.43
N LYS A 27 -31.90 -20.07 -8.61
CA LYS A 27 -31.04 -19.99 -7.42
C LYS A 27 -29.60 -19.65 -7.76
N GLU A 28 -29.05 -20.23 -8.82
CA GLU A 28 -27.69 -19.87 -9.26
C GLU A 28 -27.58 -18.41 -9.72
N LYS A 29 -28.59 -17.88 -10.41
CA LYS A 29 -28.64 -16.47 -10.81
C LYS A 29 -28.73 -15.55 -9.59
N GLU A 30 -29.55 -15.89 -8.61
CA GLU A 30 -29.67 -15.15 -7.35
C GLU A 30 -28.33 -15.13 -6.60
N TRP A 31 -27.66 -16.29 -6.48
CA TRP A 31 -26.33 -16.38 -5.83
C TRP A 31 -25.25 -15.57 -6.56
N ARG A 32 -25.28 -15.53 -7.89
CA ARG A 32 -24.36 -14.73 -8.68
C ARG A 32 -24.63 -13.24 -8.47
N ALA A 33 -25.89 -12.84 -8.52
CA ALA A 33 -26.30 -11.44 -8.29
C ALA A 33 -25.97 -10.98 -6.87
N GLN A 34 -26.17 -11.83 -5.87
CA GLN A 34 -25.83 -11.52 -4.48
C GLN A 34 -24.32 -11.35 -4.30
N ARG A 35 -23.51 -12.26 -4.86
CA ARG A 35 -22.03 -12.15 -4.84
C ARG A 35 -21.55 -10.88 -5.55
N GLU A 36 -22.16 -10.53 -6.66
CA GLU A 36 -21.82 -9.30 -7.38
C GLU A 36 -22.13 -8.04 -6.56
N ARG A 37 -23.29 -8.00 -5.92
CA ARG A 37 -23.66 -6.91 -5.00
C ARG A 37 -22.69 -6.77 -3.84
N LEU A 38 -22.30 -7.89 -3.20
CA LEU A 38 -21.33 -7.88 -2.10
C LEU A 38 -19.97 -7.35 -2.58
N ARG A 39 -19.45 -7.83 -3.70
CA ARG A 39 -18.20 -7.34 -4.29
C ARG A 39 -18.24 -5.85 -4.63
N ASN A 40 -19.37 -5.37 -5.13
CA ASN A 40 -19.53 -3.96 -5.45
C ASN A 40 -19.59 -3.09 -4.18
N GLN A 41 -20.20 -3.60 -3.11
CA GLN A 41 -20.19 -2.95 -1.80
C GLN A 41 -18.78 -2.91 -1.19
N GLU A 42 -18.06 -4.02 -1.21
CA GLU A 42 -16.67 -4.11 -0.75
C GLU A 42 -15.79 -3.11 -1.49
N ARG A 43 -15.83 -3.09 -2.83
CA ARG A 43 -15.08 -2.12 -3.65
C ARG A 43 -15.43 -0.66 -3.32
N ALA A 44 -16.72 -0.37 -3.10
CA ALA A 44 -17.14 0.98 -2.75
C ALA A 44 -16.63 1.42 -1.37
N ILE A 45 -16.53 0.50 -0.41
CA ILE A 45 -15.95 0.75 0.91
C ILE A 45 -14.44 0.98 0.78
N GLU A 46 -13.73 0.10 0.06
CA GLU A 46 -12.30 0.18 -0.20
C GLU A 46 -11.94 1.53 -0.87
N GLN A 47 -12.64 1.90 -1.94
CA GLN A 47 -12.44 3.18 -2.61
C GLN A 47 -12.64 4.40 -1.70
N ARG A 48 -13.58 4.33 -0.77
CA ARG A 48 -13.77 5.41 0.22
C ARG A 48 -12.62 5.47 1.23
N GLN A 49 -12.17 4.32 1.70
CA GLN A 49 -11.02 4.24 2.62
C GLN A 49 -9.76 4.75 1.96
N ASP A 50 -9.49 4.36 0.71
CA ASP A 50 -8.36 4.82 -0.08
C ASP A 50 -8.41 6.34 -0.29
N SER A 51 -9.58 6.89 -0.61
CA SER A 51 -9.74 8.35 -0.78
C SER A 51 -9.51 9.12 0.52
N ILE A 52 -9.92 8.59 1.66
CA ILE A 52 -9.65 9.20 2.97
C ILE A 52 -8.15 9.15 3.26
N ALA A 53 -7.53 7.98 3.13
CA ALA A 53 -6.11 7.78 3.36
C ALA A 53 -5.24 8.67 2.44
N TYR A 54 -5.64 8.84 1.17
CA TYR A 54 -4.98 9.74 0.23
C TYR A 54 -5.03 11.21 0.69
N ASN A 55 -6.21 11.68 1.13
CA ASN A 55 -6.35 13.06 1.61
C ASN A 55 -5.54 13.31 2.88
N GLU A 56 -5.55 12.35 3.81
CA GLU A 56 -4.73 12.43 5.04
C GLU A 56 -3.23 12.44 4.70
N ALA A 57 -2.79 11.63 3.74
CA ALA A 57 -1.41 11.63 3.27
C ALA A 57 -1.00 12.97 2.65
N ILE A 58 -1.87 13.60 1.84
CA ILE A 58 -1.60 14.95 1.28
C ILE A 58 -1.49 16.01 2.38
N ILE A 59 -2.36 15.97 3.37
CA ILE A 59 -2.33 16.91 4.50
C ILE A 59 -1.03 16.72 5.26
N ALA A 60 -0.67 15.50 5.59
CA ALA A 60 0.56 15.17 6.30
C ALA A 60 1.82 15.64 5.54
N LEU A 61 1.87 15.46 4.21
CA LEU A 61 2.96 16.00 3.38
C LEU A 61 3.06 17.53 3.46
N LYS A 62 1.93 18.24 3.41
CA LYS A 62 1.89 19.70 3.50
C LYS A 62 2.28 20.24 4.87
N GLU A 63 1.94 19.53 5.93
CA GLU A 63 2.26 19.88 7.30
C GLU A 63 3.69 19.48 7.68
N GLY A 64 4.35 18.62 6.89
CA GLY A 64 5.68 18.10 7.22
C GLY A 64 5.66 17.14 8.42
N ASP A 65 4.55 16.43 8.63
CA ASP A 65 4.36 15.48 9.74
C ASP A 65 3.84 14.13 9.21
N TRP A 66 4.73 13.40 8.55
CA TRP A 66 4.38 12.18 7.80
C TRP A 66 5.41 11.07 7.96
N VAL A 67 4.97 9.83 7.70
CA VAL A 67 5.80 8.63 7.61
C VAL A 67 5.43 7.85 6.35
N LEU A 68 6.42 7.48 5.54
CA LEU A 68 6.33 6.43 4.53
C LEU A 68 6.74 5.10 5.18
N GLU A 69 5.80 4.28 5.54
CA GLU A 69 5.99 2.94 6.07
C GLU A 69 6.27 1.95 4.92
N ALA A 70 7.53 1.54 4.77
CA ALA A 70 7.96 0.74 3.63
C ALA A 70 7.75 -0.77 3.86
N ASN A 71 7.15 -1.43 2.90
CA ASN A 71 7.06 -2.89 2.85
C ASN A 71 8.03 -3.53 1.85
N ASN A 72 8.63 -2.72 0.96
CA ASN A 72 9.65 -3.12 0.01
C ASN A 72 10.81 -2.12 0.01
N VAL A 73 12.02 -2.63 -0.16
CA VAL A 73 13.23 -1.84 -0.41
C VAL A 73 13.89 -2.34 -1.69
N ASN A 74 14.05 -1.45 -2.66
CA ASN A 74 14.71 -1.71 -3.93
C ASN A 74 16.08 -1.04 -3.94
N PHE A 75 17.12 -1.82 -4.17
CA PHE A 75 18.51 -1.33 -4.22
C PHE A 75 18.92 -1.01 -5.65
N PHE A 76 19.92 -0.13 -5.78
CA PHE A 76 20.50 0.31 -7.07
C PHE A 76 20.94 -0.84 -7.98
N ASN A 77 21.26 -2.02 -7.44
CA ASN A 77 21.66 -3.21 -8.19
C ASN A 77 20.49 -4.11 -8.63
N GLY A 78 19.24 -3.63 -8.48
CA GLY A 78 18.02 -4.35 -8.87
C GLY A 78 17.54 -5.39 -7.88
N ILE A 79 18.17 -5.51 -6.71
CA ILE A 79 17.71 -6.41 -5.65
C ILE A 79 16.54 -5.77 -4.92
N THR A 80 15.40 -6.47 -4.83
CA THR A 80 14.25 -6.11 -4.01
C THR A 80 14.21 -6.95 -2.76
N ARG A 81 13.90 -6.34 -1.61
CA ARG A 81 13.67 -7.04 -0.35
C ARG A 81 12.33 -6.61 0.24
N PHE A 82 11.52 -7.60 0.60
CA PHE A 82 10.34 -7.39 1.45
C PHE A 82 10.79 -7.19 2.89
N VAL A 83 10.26 -6.15 3.51
CA VAL A 83 10.69 -5.71 4.84
C VAL A 83 9.48 -5.44 5.74
N SER A 84 9.73 -5.30 7.03
CA SER A 84 8.69 -4.92 7.98
C SER A 84 8.51 -3.40 8.02
N SER A 85 7.30 -2.92 7.82
CA SER A 85 7.00 -1.49 7.68
C SER A 85 7.21 -0.69 8.96
N ASN A 86 7.13 -1.32 10.12
CA ASN A 86 7.37 -0.67 11.41
C ASN A 86 8.84 -0.36 11.69
N THR A 87 9.77 -0.96 10.94
CA THR A 87 11.22 -0.76 11.11
C THR A 87 11.93 -0.29 9.84
N ASN A 88 11.20 -0.13 8.73
CA ASN A 88 11.72 0.38 7.47
C ASN A 88 10.83 1.53 7.00
N TYR A 89 11.36 2.75 7.08
CA TYR A 89 10.55 3.93 6.82
C TYR A 89 11.41 5.16 6.48
N ILE A 90 10.74 6.13 5.89
CA ILE A 90 11.20 7.52 5.81
C ILE A 90 10.15 8.36 6.53
N SER A 91 10.58 9.28 7.39
CA SER A 91 9.66 10.19 8.05
C SER A 91 10.16 11.63 8.00
N CYS A 92 9.22 12.55 8.12
CA CYS A 92 9.44 13.94 8.43
C CYS A 92 8.61 14.30 9.66
N LYS A 93 9.24 14.98 10.61
CA LYS A 93 8.57 15.54 11.78
C LYS A 93 9.33 16.77 12.27
N ASP A 94 8.62 17.86 12.50
CA ASP A 94 9.19 19.11 13.01
C ASP A 94 10.41 19.61 12.18
N GLY A 95 10.43 19.34 10.86
CA GLY A 95 11.53 19.70 9.96
C GLY A 95 12.72 18.73 9.97
N GLU A 96 12.69 17.72 10.83
CA GLU A 96 13.69 16.65 10.87
C GLU A 96 13.23 15.44 10.04
N GLY A 97 14.11 14.95 9.19
CA GLY A 97 13.91 13.72 8.41
C GLY A 97 14.63 12.53 9.03
N THR A 98 13.97 11.40 9.10
CA THR A 98 14.59 10.12 9.47
C THR A 98 14.47 9.14 8.32
N VAL A 99 15.59 8.48 7.99
CA VAL A 99 15.61 7.32 7.08
C VAL A 99 16.09 6.12 7.86
N GLN A 100 15.25 5.09 7.94
CA GLN A 100 15.59 3.85 8.63
C GLN A 100 15.37 2.64 7.73
N THR A 101 16.38 1.76 7.74
CA THR A 101 16.28 0.41 7.17
C THR A 101 16.68 -0.61 8.21
N ALA A 102 16.02 -1.78 8.19
CA ALA A 102 16.30 -2.90 9.07
C ALA A 102 16.10 -4.22 8.31
N PHE A 103 17.12 -5.05 8.29
CA PHE A 103 17.10 -6.34 7.58
C PHE A 103 17.38 -7.46 8.58
N ASN A 104 16.46 -8.39 8.72
CA ASN A 104 16.45 -9.46 9.75
C ASN A 104 17.68 -10.41 9.76
N ASN A 105 18.71 -10.15 8.97
CA ASN A 105 19.83 -11.06 8.77
C ASN A 105 21.15 -10.62 9.42
N PHE A 106 21.14 -9.58 10.29
CA PHE A 106 22.36 -9.08 10.91
C PHE A 106 22.37 -9.30 12.43
N THR A 107 23.31 -10.09 12.88
CA THR A 107 23.56 -10.34 14.31
C THR A 107 24.08 -9.10 15.05
N TYR A 108 24.69 -8.16 14.31
CA TYR A 108 25.17 -6.87 14.81
C TYR A 108 24.95 -5.79 13.74
N SER A 109 24.26 -4.73 14.11
CA SER A 109 24.02 -3.59 13.21
C SER A 109 24.11 -2.28 13.96
N PRO A 110 24.47 -1.18 13.28
CA PRO A 110 24.62 0.11 13.90
C PRO A 110 23.36 0.60 14.63
N ASN A 111 22.16 0.38 14.07
CA ASN A 111 20.90 0.82 14.69
C ASN A 111 20.27 -0.20 15.66
N GLY A 112 20.91 -1.34 15.91
CA GLY A 112 20.38 -2.41 16.76
C GLY A 112 19.22 -3.22 16.14
N LEU A 113 18.82 -2.94 14.90
CA LEU A 113 17.67 -3.54 14.21
C LEU A 113 18.05 -4.32 12.94
N GLY A 114 19.34 -4.49 12.69
CA GLY A 114 19.82 -5.15 11.46
C GLY A 114 20.03 -4.22 10.27
N GLY A 115 20.19 -2.92 10.50
CA GLY A 115 20.34 -1.93 9.44
C GLY A 115 20.94 -0.61 9.90
N VAL A 116 20.43 0.49 9.37
CA VAL A 116 20.92 1.85 9.61
C VAL A 116 19.73 2.77 9.89
N THR A 117 19.89 3.67 10.86
CA THR A 117 18.99 4.80 11.10
C THR A 117 19.81 6.07 10.98
N VAL A 118 19.42 6.98 10.09
CA VAL A 118 20.07 8.27 9.88
C VAL A 118 19.05 9.39 9.99
N GLN A 119 19.47 10.53 10.54
CA GLN A 119 18.64 11.72 10.75
C GLN A 119 19.32 12.94 10.20
N GLY A 120 18.51 13.91 9.78
CA GLY A 120 19.00 15.18 9.27
C GLY A 120 17.88 16.19 9.05
N ASP A 121 18.25 17.44 8.90
CA ASP A 121 17.33 18.53 8.61
C ASP A 121 16.79 18.43 7.18
N ILE A 122 15.49 18.65 7.01
CA ILE A 122 14.84 18.73 5.70
C ILE A 122 14.89 20.17 5.20
N SER A 123 15.22 20.32 3.92
CA SER A 123 15.28 21.62 3.26
C SER A 123 14.95 21.51 1.78
N GLY A 124 14.53 22.67 1.18
CA GLY A 124 14.31 22.78 -0.26
C GLY A 124 13.17 21.92 -0.78
N ASP A 125 12.18 21.67 0.05
CA ASP A 125 11.01 20.86 -0.28
C ASP A 125 10.17 21.51 -1.38
N ARG A 126 9.69 20.68 -2.29
CA ARG A 126 8.84 21.06 -3.43
C ARG A 126 7.78 20.03 -3.63
N MET A 127 6.55 20.48 -3.81
CA MET A 127 5.38 19.62 -4.03
C MET A 127 4.67 20.04 -5.31
N SER A 128 4.26 19.08 -6.13
CA SER A 128 3.43 19.27 -7.31
C SER A 128 2.46 18.11 -7.47
N THR A 129 1.33 18.35 -8.13
CA THR A 129 0.32 17.33 -8.39
C THR A 129 -0.01 17.32 -9.88
N ASP A 130 -0.10 16.13 -10.47
CA ASP A 130 -0.49 15.96 -11.87
C ASP A 130 -2.01 15.86 -12.04
N LYS A 131 -2.45 15.65 -13.30
CA LYS A 131 -3.88 15.57 -13.66
C LYS A 131 -4.57 14.31 -13.10
N ASP A 132 -3.81 13.25 -12.85
CA ASP A 132 -4.29 11.97 -12.36
C ASP A 132 -4.29 11.93 -10.82
N GLY A 133 -3.88 13.04 -10.17
CA GLY A 133 -3.82 13.17 -8.72
C GLY A 133 -2.54 12.61 -8.11
N ASN A 134 -1.55 12.18 -8.91
CA ASN A 134 -0.27 11.78 -8.32
C ASN A 134 0.45 13.01 -7.76
N VAL A 135 0.97 12.87 -6.55
CA VAL A 135 1.72 13.94 -5.88
C VAL A 135 3.21 13.61 -5.95
N TYR A 136 3.97 14.55 -6.44
CA TYR A 136 5.43 14.49 -6.49
C TYR A 136 5.98 15.44 -5.43
N TYR A 137 6.72 14.90 -4.48
CA TYR A 137 7.34 15.65 -3.40
C TYR A 137 8.84 15.40 -3.39
N SER A 138 9.64 16.43 -3.40
CA SER A 138 11.10 16.33 -3.37
C SER A 138 11.69 17.22 -2.30
N PHE A 139 12.74 16.75 -1.64
CA PHE A 139 13.43 17.50 -0.58
C PHE A 139 14.87 17.01 -0.43
N ASN A 140 15.69 17.81 0.23
CA ASN A 140 17.03 17.43 0.65
C ASN A 140 17.00 17.08 2.14
N ILE A 141 17.73 16.04 2.52
CA ILE A 141 17.98 15.67 3.91
C ILE A 141 19.49 15.80 4.17
N GLN A 142 19.86 16.56 5.19
CA GLN A 142 21.23 16.85 5.54
C GLN A 142 21.47 16.63 7.02
N GLY A 143 22.33 15.70 7.38
CA GLY A 143 22.75 15.38 8.74
C GLY A 143 24.20 14.88 8.77
N SER A 144 24.67 14.49 9.94
CA SER A 144 26.05 14.02 10.12
C SER A 144 26.33 12.73 9.35
N ALA A 145 25.35 11.82 9.29
CA ALA A 145 25.48 10.51 8.62
C ALA A 145 24.70 10.43 7.30
N ILE A 146 24.01 11.50 6.88
CA ILE A 146 23.23 11.51 5.65
C ILE A 146 23.34 12.85 4.93
N SER A 147 23.52 12.79 3.62
CA SER A 147 23.35 13.90 2.68
C SER A 147 22.75 13.33 1.42
N ALA A 148 21.46 13.58 1.19
CA ALA A 148 20.72 12.99 0.08
C ALA A 148 19.62 13.90 -0.43
N THR A 149 19.24 13.70 -1.69
CA THR A 149 17.99 14.22 -2.27
C THR A 149 16.97 13.08 -2.31
N VAL A 150 15.77 13.33 -1.83
CA VAL A 150 14.67 12.36 -1.82
C VAL A 150 13.60 12.80 -2.79
N TYR A 151 13.15 11.86 -3.61
CA TYR A 151 12.01 12.02 -4.52
C TYR A 151 10.91 11.05 -4.09
N LEU A 152 9.80 11.59 -3.62
CA LEU A 152 8.63 10.83 -3.19
C LEU A 152 7.50 11.03 -4.19
N THR A 153 6.85 9.93 -4.57
CA THR A 153 5.64 9.93 -5.40
C THR A 153 4.52 9.26 -4.63
N LEU A 154 3.43 9.98 -4.39
CA LEU A 154 2.19 9.45 -3.83
C LEU A 154 1.22 9.17 -4.98
N THR A 155 0.68 7.96 -5.05
CA THR A 155 -0.24 7.53 -6.11
C THR A 155 -1.62 8.16 -5.92
N GLY A 156 -2.18 8.75 -6.98
CA GLY A 156 -3.49 9.38 -6.95
C GLY A 156 -4.60 8.46 -6.47
N GLY A 157 -5.42 8.95 -5.53
CA GLY A 157 -6.56 8.24 -4.97
C GLY A 157 -6.26 7.16 -3.94
N THR A 158 -4.97 6.93 -3.59
CA THR A 158 -4.54 5.99 -2.55
C THR A 158 -3.41 6.60 -1.73
N ASN A 159 -3.07 6.02 -0.57
CA ASN A 159 -1.88 6.42 0.18
C ASN A 159 -0.64 5.58 -0.15
N GLN A 160 -0.66 4.83 -1.26
CA GLN A 160 0.52 4.12 -1.75
C GLN A 160 1.56 5.13 -2.24
N ALA A 161 2.79 4.99 -1.76
CA ALA A 161 3.87 5.88 -2.12
C ALA A 161 5.19 5.15 -2.33
N SER A 162 6.04 5.77 -3.14
CA SER A 162 7.40 5.33 -3.45
C SER A 162 8.35 6.49 -3.22
N ALA A 163 9.42 6.27 -2.49
CA ALA A 163 10.44 7.29 -2.24
C ALA A 163 11.83 6.79 -2.63
N THR A 164 12.47 7.49 -3.55
CA THR A 164 13.85 7.23 -3.98
C THR A 164 14.80 8.17 -3.27
N ILE A 165 15.75 7.61 -2.54
CA ILE A 165 16.81 8.30 -1.84
C ILE A 165 18.05 8.26 -2.73
N ASN A 166 18.55 9.43 -3.10
CA ASN A 166 19.77 9.60 -3.88
C ASN A 166 20.84 10.27 -3.01
N PRO A 167 21.80 9.51 -2.47
CA PRO A 167 22.89 10.07 -1.69
C PRO A 167 23.77 10.99 -2.56
N ASN A 168 24.14 12.17 -2.04
CA ASN A 168 24.90 13.17 -2.80
C ASN A 168 26.36 12.74 -3.07
N PHE A 169 26.91 11.82 -2.28
CA PHE A 169 28.29 11.38 -2.36
C PHE A 169 28.47 9.94 -2.82
N SER A 170 27.39 9.24 -3.20
CA SER A 170 27.46 7.89 -3.73
C SER A 170 26.39 7.67 -4.79
N GLY A 171 26.68 6.91 -5.84
CA GLY A 171 25.69 6.53 -6.86
C GLY A 171 24.76 5.39 -6.45
N ARG A 172 24.66 5.07 -5.15
CA ARG A 172 23.88 3.95 -4.65
C ARG A 172 22.50 4.41 -4.16
N SER A 173 21.61 4.69 -5.10
CA SER A 173 20.22 5.01 -4.77
C SER A 173 19.49 3.82 -4.16
N MET A 174 18.47 4.11 -3.38
CA MET A 174 17.59 3.13 -2.75
C MET A 174 16.16 3.66 -2.83
N THR A 175 15.21 2.79 -3.19
CA THR A 175 13.78 3.13 -3.25
C THR A 175 13.03 2.33 -2.19
N LEU A 176 12.22 3.03 -1.42
CA LEU A 176 11.29 2.47 -0.44
C LEU A 176 9.88 2.59 -1.00
N ASP A 177 9.15 1.47 -1.10
CA ASP A 177 7.76 1.44 -1.50
C ASP A 177 6.88 1.01 -0.34
N GLY A 178 5.76 1.68 -0.15
CA GLY A 178 4.86 1.39 0.97
C GLY A 178 3.67 2.33 1.04
N TYR A 179 3.27 2.69 2.25
CA TYR A 179 2.12 3.54 2.51
C TYR A 179 2.52 4.81 3.26
N LEU A 180 2.04 5.94 2.77
CA LEU A 180 2.24 7.23 3.44
C LEU A 180 1.10 7.48 4.41
N VAL A 181 1.45 7.77 5.65
CA VAL A 181 0.49 8.04 6.72
C VAL A 181 0.92 9.27 7.54
N PRO A 182 -0.01 9.97 8.20
CA PRO A 182 0.34 10.97 9.20
C PRO A 182 1.21 10.35 10.31
N TYR A 183 2.19 11.09 10.80
CA TYR A 183 3.11 10.58 11.85
C TYR A 183 2.36 10.11 13.09
N SER A 184 1.27 10.79 13.46
CA SER A 184 0.42 10.44 14.60
C SER A 184 -0.32 9.10 14.46
N GLN A 185 -0.46 8.57 13.23
CA GLN A 185 -1.11 7.29 12.93
C GLN A 185 -0.10 6.16 12.71
N SER A 186 1.19 6.50 12.62
CA SER A 186 2.25 5.53 12.36
C SER A 186 2.63 4.75 13.62
N SER A 187 2.99 3.47 13.40
CA SER A 187 3.48 2.56 14.43
C SER A 187 4.97 2.25 14.31
N VAL A 188 5.74 3.11 13.63
CA VAL A 188 7.16 2.89 13.40
C VAL A 188 7.97 2.93 14.71
N PHE A 189 8.96 2.07 14.76
CA PHE A 189 9.91 1.99 15.86
C PHE A 189 11.27 2.50 15.39
N GLN A 190 11.76 3.53 16.04
CA GLN A 190 13.06 4.11 15.74
C GLN A 190 14.19 3.37 16.45
N GLY A 191 15.15 2.89 15.67
CA GLY A 191 16.41 2.36 16.18
C GLY A 191 17.39 3.45 16.57
N ILE A 192 18.58 3.05 17.03
CA ILE A 192 19.63 4.00 17.44
C ILE A 192 20.13 4.78 16.22
N PRO A 193 20.03 6.13 16.20
CA PRO A 193 20.54 6.94 15.09
C PRO A 193 22.06 6.88 15.01
N GLN A 194 22.57 6.98 13.79
CA GLN A 194 24.00 7.18 13.51
C GLN A 194 24.30 8.68 13.55
N PHE A 195 25.38 9.06 14.19
CA PHE A 195 25.89 10.43 14.30
C PHE A 195 27.09 10.64 13.38
#